data_3e8741ed2252b35ba38d684e02821f55
#
_entry.id   3e8741ed2252b35ba38d684e02821f55
#
_cell.length_a   1.000
_cell.length_b   1.000
_cell.length_c   1.000
_cell.angle_alpha   90.00
_cell.angle_beta   90.00
_cell.angle_gamma   90.00
#
_symmetry.space_group_name_H-M   'P 1'
#
loop_
_entity.id
_entity.type
_entity.pdbx_description
1 polymer ?
#
loop_
_entity_poly.entity_id
_entity_poly.type
_entity_poly.pdbx_seq_one_letter_code
_entity_poly.pdbx_strand_id
1 'polypeptide(L)'
;MQTITIKDVTIGEGVPKIIVPLMGTTEEELLKEVETVNALRPDIIEWRVDVFEQVESLEAVSDMISKLRSAVPSTLLLFTFRSHKEGGNKEISDDYYFELLHTAIKTKNIDLVDVELFFEESPVKETVKVAEENGVYVVMCNHDFDKTPAKEEIIYRLRKMQEFGAHIPKIAVMPQTVGDLLVLLDATYTKGTPLPINGL
;
A
#
# COMPACT_ATOMS: atom_id res chain seq x y z
N MET A 1 18.93 1.35 7.02
CA MET A 1 17.55 1.01 6.57
C MET A 1 17.56 -0.45 6.17
N GLN A 2 16.47 -1.16 6.45
CA GLN A 2 16.31 -2.52 5.97
C GLN A 2 15.82 -2.45 4.52
N THR A 3 16.55 -3.07 3.59
CA THR A 3 16.17 -3.13 2.18
C THR A 3 15.29 -4.36 1.94
N ILE A 4 14.37 -4.26 0.98
CA ILE A 4 13.50 -5.35 0.56
C ILE A 4 13.66 -5.51 -0.95
N THR A 5 13.94 -6.74 -1.39
CA THR A 5 13.99 -7.05 -2.82
C THR A 5 12.83 -7.95 -3.18
N ILE A 6 12.01 -7.50 -4.14
CA ILE A 6 10.85 -8.21 -4.67
C ILE A 6 11.10 -8.34 -6.18
N LYS A 7 11.21 -9.57 -6.69
CA LYS A 7 11.71 -9.83 -8.04
C LYS A 7 13.07 -9.11 -8.26
N ASP A 8 13.13 -8.19 -9.20
CA ASP A 8 14.33 -7.39 -9.56
C ASP A 8 14.30 -5.96 -8.98
N VAL A 9 13.28 -5.61 -8.19
CA VAL A 9 13.11 -4.28 -7.59
C VAL A 9 13.57 -4.27 -6.14
N THR A 10 14.62 -3.50 -5.83
CA THR A 10 15.09 -3.28 -4.46
C THR A 10 14.56 -1.96 -3.93
N ILE A 11 13.79 -2.00 -2.84
CA ILE A 11 13.18 -0.87 -2.15
C ILE A 11 13.99 -0.56 -0.89
N GLY A 12 14.26 0.71 -0.63
CA GLY A 12 15.01 1.17 0.55
C GLY A 12 16.46 1.53 0.28
N GLU A 13 16.95 1.37 -0.96
CA GLU A 13 18.27 1.86 -1.42
C GLU A 13 18.23 2.39 -2.84
N GLY A 14 19.27 3.12 -3.22
CA GLY A 14 19.43 3.72 -4.55
C GLY A 14 18.45 4.87 -4.78
N VAL A 15 17.93 4.97 -6.01
CA VAL A 15 16.94 5.99 -6.39
C VAL A 15 15.54 5.60 -5.88
N PRO A 16 14.70 6.60 -5.51
CA PRO A 16 13.31 6.34 -5.15
C PRO A 16 12.57 5.56 -6.23
N LYS A 17 11.74 4.60 -5.82
CA LYS A 17 10.92 3.80 -6.73
C LYS A 17 9.66 4.55 -7.13
N ILE A 18 9.24 4.34 -8.36
CA ILE A 18 8.07 4.99 -8.94
C ILE A 18 6.88 4.03 -8.89
N ILE A 19 5.80 4.47 -8.24
CA ILE A 19 4.50 3.79 -8.20
C ILE A 19 3.52 4.59 -9.03
N VAL A 20 2.83 3.94 -9.96
CA VAL A 20 1.79 4.59 -10.78
C VAL A 20 0.45 3.89 -10.55
N PRO A 21 -0.59 4.64 -10.12
CA PRO A 21 -1.90 4.07 -9.88
C PRO A 21 -2.69 3.90 -11.18
N LEU A 22 -3.49 2.80 -11.24
CA LEU A 22 -4.58 2.60 -12.19
C LEU A 22 -5.89 3.00 -11.52
N MET A 23 -6.67 3.84 -12.19
CA MET A 23 -7.91 4.43 -11.69
C MET A 23 -9.13 4.10 -12.55
N GLY A 24 -8.98 3.22 -13.55
CA GLY A 24 -10.07 2.77 -14.40
C GLY A 24 -11.20 2.13 -13.59
N THR A 25 -12.43 2.47 -13.91
CA THR A 25 -13.63 2.00 -13.20
C THR A 25 -14.19 0.70 -13.80
N THR A 26 -13.85 0.43 -15.04
CA THR A 26 -14.25 -0.77 -15.79
C THR A 26 -13.04 -1.60 -16.23
N GLU A 27 -13.27 -2.84 -16.60
CA GLU A 27 -12.23 -3.72 -17.14
C GLU A 27 -11.56 -3.11 -18.39
N GLU A 28 -12.35 -2.55 -19.32
CA GLU A 28 -11.82 -1.95 -20.55
C GLU A 28 -10.90 -0.76 -20.25
N GLU A 29 -11.32 0.12 -19.34
CA GLU A 29 -10.49 1.26 -18.89
C GLU A 29 -9.20 0.81 -18.25
N LEU A 30 -9.26 -0.17 -17.32
CA LEU A 30 -8.09 -0.71 -16.64
C LEU A 30 -7.09 -1.34 -17.59
N LEU A 31 -7.55 -2.12 -18.57
CA LEU A 31 -6.67 -2.74 -19.56
C LEU A 31 -6.00 -1.70 -20.46
N LYS A 32 -6.70 -0.63 -20.82
CA LYS A 32 -6.13 0.48 -21.58
C LYS A 32 -5.15 1.31 -20.77
N GLU A 33 -5.46 1.58 -19.49
CA GLU A 33 -4.53 2.26 -18.59
C GLU A 33 -3.25 1.46 -18.38
N VAL A 34 -3.35 0.15 -18.12
CA VAL A 34 -2.20 -0.70 -17.84
C VAL A 34 -1.25 -0.76 -19.03
N GLU A 35 -1.76 -0.77 -20.27
CA GLU A 35 -0.91 -0.69 -21.46
C GLU A 35 -0.11 0.61 -21.49
N THR A 36 -0.79 1.75 -21.22
CA THR A 36 -0.18 3.07 -21.21
C THR A 36 0.87 3.20 -20.10
N VAL A 37 0.53 2.77 -18.89
CA VAL A 37 1.39 2.86 -17.71
C VAL A 37 2.59 1.92 -17.85
N ASN A 38 2.39 0.71 -18.36
CA ASN A 38 3.49 -0.26 -18.54
C ASN A 38 4.53 0.22 -19.55
N ALA A 39 4.12 1.01 -20.55
CA ALA A 39 5.05 1.64 -21.50
C ALA A 39 6.01 2.65 -20.84
N LEU A 40 5.62 3.24 -19.71
CA LEU A 40 6.45 4.14 -18.91
C LEU A 40 7.48 3.39 -18.02
N ARG A 41 7.36 2.07 -17.91
CA ARG A 41 8.23 1.19 -17.11
C ARG A 41 8.37 1.64 -15.65
N PRO A 42 7.25 1.83 -14.91
CA PRO A 42 7.33 2.10 -13.49
C PRO A 42 7.89 0.88 -12.73
N ASP A 43 8.40 1.10 -11.52
CA ASP A 43 8.82 0.00 -10.65
C ASP A 43 7.62 -0.80 -10.13
N ILE A 44 6.51 -0.11 -9.84
CA ILE A 44 5.28 -0.70 -9.27
C ILE A 44 4.07 -0.08 -9.98
N ILE A 45 3.11 -0.92 -10.34
CA ILE A 45 1.77 -0.51 -10.75
C ILE A 45 0.82 -0.77 -9.58
N GLU A 46 0.08 0.24 -9.15
CA GLU A 46 -0.91 0.16 -8.08
C GLU A 46 -2.31 0.06 -8.68
N TRP A 47 -3.06 -0.99 -8.38
CA TRP A 47 -4.48 -1.02 -8.72
C TRP A 47 -5.32 -0.47 -7.56
N ARG A 48 -5.97 0.68 -7.78
CA ARG A 48 -6.93 1.33 -6.88
C ARG A 48 -8.31 0.69 -7.07
N VAL A 49 -8.53 -0.44 -6.39
CA VAL A 49 -9.76 -1.23 -6.57
C VAL A 49 -11.01 -0.55 -6.01
N ASP A 50 -10.86 0.42 -5.12
CA ASP A 50 -11.97 1.19 -4.54
C ASP A 50 -12.77 2.01 -5.55
N VAL A 51 -12.22 2.25 -6.76
CA VAL A 51 -12.94 2.91 -7.85
C VAL A 51 -13.58 1.93 -8.83
N PHE A 52 -13.26 0.64 -8.75
CA PHE A 52 -13.76 -0.37 -9.67
C PHE A 52 -15.25 -0.63 -9.43
N GLU A 53 -16.08 -0.56 -10.50
CA GLU A 53 -17.54 -0.70 -10.38
C GLU A 53 -17.98 -2.02 -9.76
N GLN A 54 -17.21 -3.10 -10.00
CA GLN A 54 -17.53 -4.44 -9.50
C GLN A 54 -16.72 -4.81 -8.24
N VAL A 55 -16.23 -3.84 -7.49
CA VAL A 55 -15.40 -4.08 -6.29
C VAL A 55 -16.09 -4.93 -5.21
N GLU A 56 -17.44 -4.95 -5.18
CA GLU A 56 -18.24 -5.78 -4.26
C GLU A 56 -18.44 -7.23 -4.75
N SER A 57 -17.84 -7.62 -5.87
CA SER A 57 -17.78 -8.99 -6.35
C SER A 57 -16.37 -9.54 -6.24
N LEU A 58 -16.11 -10.39 -5.25
CA LEU A 58 -14.80 -11.02 -5.04
C LEU A 58 -14.34 -11.82 -6.27
N GLU A 59 -15.28 -12.43 -7.00
CA GLU A 59 -15.01 -13.16 -8.24
C GLU A 59 -14.52 -12.20 -9.34
N ALA A 60 -15.23 -11.08 -9.58
CA ALA A 60 -14.85 -10.09 -10.58
C ALA A 60 -13.49 -9.44 -10.24
N VAL A 61 -13.21 -9.19 -8.96
CA VAL A 61 -11.91 -8.68 -8.50
C VAL A 61 -10.81 -9.70 -8.76
N SER A 62 -11.02 -10.99 -8.46
CA SER A 62 -10.02 -12.04 -8.69
C SER A 62 -9.71 -12.23 -10.17
N ASP A 63 -10.74 -12.17 -11.01
CA ASP A 63 -10.59 -12.24 -12.47
C ASP A 63 -9.80 -11.03 -13.01
N MET A 64 -10.12 -9.84 -12.52
CA MET A 64 -9.41 -8.63 -12.93
C MET A 64 -7.94 -8.64 -12.49
N ILE A 65 -7.62 -9.10 -11.27
CA ILE A 65 -6.24 -9.31 -10.82
C ILE A 65 -5.49 -10.22 -11.81
N SER A 66 -6.10 -11.32 -12.24
CA SER A 66 -5.48 -12.27 -13.16
C SER A 66 -5.22 -11.65 -14.54
N LYS A 67 -6.13 -10.80 -15.03
CA LYS A 67 -5.98 -10.05 -16.28
C LYS A 67 -4.86 -9.01 -16.18
N LEU A 68 -4.84 -8.23 -15.10
CA LEU A 68 -3.77 -7.25 -14.82
C LEU A 68 -2.41 -7.94 -14.74
N ARG A 69 -2.30 -9.05 -14.01
CA ARG A 69 -1.06 -9.83 -13.94
C ARG A 69 -0.60 -10.33 -15.31
N SER A 70 -1.53 -10.76 -16.15
CA SER A 70 -1.21 -11.19 -17.51
C SER A 70 -0.70 -10.06 -18.40
N ALA A 71 -1.22 -8.84 -18.20
CA ALA A 71 -0.78 -7.64 -18.93
C ALA A 71 0.61 -7.15 -18.47
N VAL A 72 0.97 -7.35 -17.19
CA VAL A 72 2.24 -6.88 -16.61
C VAL A 72 2.98 -8.00 -15.87
N PRO A 73 3.44 -9.06 -16.55
CA PRO A 73 3.96 -10.26 -15.91
C PRO A 73 5.19 -10.04 -15.03
N SER A 74 6.02 -9.04 -15.35
CA SER A 74 7.28 -8.73 -14.64
C SER A 74 7.18 -7.55 -13.69
N THR A 75 6.33 -6.56 -13.96
CA THR A 75 6.18 -5.37 -13.11
C THR A 75 5.50 -5.73 -11.78
N LEU A 76 5.95 -5.12 -10.68
CA LEU A 76 5.32 -5.33 -9.39
C LEU A 76 3.88 -4.80 -9.40
N LEU A 77 2.94 -5.59 -8.89
CA LEU A 77 1.52 -5.24 -8.79
C LEU A 77 1.14 -5.07 -7.32
N LEU A 78 0.77 -3.85 -6.95
CA LEU A 78 0.25 -3.47 -5.65
C LEU A 78 -1.28 -3.41 -5.71
N PHE A 79 -1.94 -4.16 -4.84
CA PHE A 79 -3.40 -4.14 -4.66
C PHE A 79 -3.78 -3.18 -3.53
N THR A 80 -4.58 -2.17 -3.83
CA THR A 80 -4.98 -1.13 -2.87
C THR A 80 -6.47 -0.91 -2.89
N PHE A 81 -7.15 -1.18 -1.78
CA PHE A 81 -8.48 -0.62 -1.48
C PHE A 81 -8.31 0.55 -0.53
N ARG A 82 -8.53 1.78 -0.99
CA ARG A 82 -8.53 2.96 -0.12
C ARG A 82 -9.89 3.11 0.51
N SER A 83 -9.95 3.03 1.85
CA SER A 83 -11.19 3.19 2.59
C SER A 83 -11.71 4.64 2.51
N HIS A 84 -13.01 4.82 2.67
CA HIS A 84 -13.60 6.15 2.75
C HIS A 84 -13.03 6.96 3.92
N LYS A 85 -12.66 6.30 5.01
CA LYS A 85 -12.02 6.92 6.19
C LYS A 85 -10.67 7.57 5.86
N GLU A 86 -9.96 7.05 4.86
CA GLU A 86 -8.67 7.55 4.38
C GLU A 86 -8.75 8.11 2.94
N GLY A 87 -9.91 8.69 2.55
CA GLY A 87 -10.09 9.44 1.32
C GLY A 87 -10.40 8.61 0.08
N GLY A 88 -10.80 7.36 0.23
CA GLY A 88 -11.27 6.52 -0.86
C GLY A 88 -12.71 6.84 -1.30
N ASN A 89 -13.09 6.30 -2.46
CA ASN A 89 -14.37 6.62 -3.09
C ASN A 89 -15.53 5.74 -2.61
N LYS A 90 -15.24 4.52 -2.16
CA LYS A 90 -16.26 3.52 -1.84
C LYS A 90 -16.28 3.24 -0.34
N GLU A 91 -17.47 3.22 0.23
CA GLU A 91 -17.69 2.76 1.60
C GLU A 91 -18.10 1.28 1.58
N ILE A 92 -17.39 0.46 2.37
CA ILE A 92 -17.66 -0.96 2.58
C ILE A 92 -17.54 -1.26 4.08
N SER A 93 -18.06 -2.41 4.52
CA SER A 93 -17.85 -2.85 5.90
C SER A 93 -16.39 -3.25 6.14
N ASP A 94 -15.96 -3.13 7.41
CA ASP A 94 -14.60 -3.53 7.80
C ASP A 94 -14.38 -5.05 7.53
N ASP A 95 -15.41 -5.89 7.73
CA ASP A 95 -15.35 -7.32 7.42
C ASP A 95 -15.10 -7.57 5.91
N TYR A 96 -15.85 -6.86 5.05
CA TYR A 96 -15.66 -6.99 3.60
C TYR A 96 -14.31 -6.46 3.14
N TYR A 97 -13.80 -5.39 3.77
CA TYR A 97 -12.46 -4.89 3.49
C TYR A 97 -11.40 -5.98 3.67
N PHE A 98 -11.42 -6.67 4.80
CA PHE A 98 -10.46 -7.74 5.06
C PHE A 98 -10.69 -8.99 4.19
N GLU A 99 -11.95 -9.35 3.92
CA GLU A 99 -12.27 -10.44 2.99
C GLU A 99 -11.74 -10.16 1.58
N LEU A 100 -11.88 -8.93 1.10
CA LEU A 100 -11.36 -8.46 -0.19
C LEU A 100 -9.84 -8.56 -0.25
N LEU A 101 -9.12 -8.07 0.77
CA LEU A 101 -7.67 -8.18 0.85
C LEU A 101 -7.21 -9.64 0.87
N HIS A 102 -7.84 -10.49 1.69
CA HIS A 102 -7.50 -11.92 1.75
C HIS A 102 -7.78 -12.63 0.44
N THR A 103 -8.84 -12.27 -0.27
CA THR A 103 -9.15 -12.81 -1.60
C THR A 103 -8.06 -12.43 -2.59
N ALA A 104 -7.68 -11.16 -2.65
CA ALA A 104 -6.60 -10.69 -3.53
C ALA A 104 -5.26 -11.39 -3.24
N ILE A 105 -4.87 -11.51 -1.97
CA ILE A 105 -3.65 -12.21 -1.55
C ILE A 105 -3.65 -13.67 -2.00
N LYS A 106 -4.77 -14.38 -1.80
CA LYS A 106 -4.90 -15.81 -2.15
C LYS A 106 -4.86 -16.09 -3.66
N THR A 107 -5.08 -15.10 -4.51
CA THR A 107 -4.87 -15.27 -5.97
C THR A 107 -3.42 -15.57 -6.33
N LYS A 108 -2.45 -15.15 -5.49
CA LYS A 108 -1.00 -15.20 -5.75
C LYS A 108 -0.57 -14.45 -7.02
N ASN A 109 -1.41 -13.57 -7.52
CA ASN A 109 -1.18 -12.76 -8.73
C ASN A 109 -0.81 -11.30 -8.40
N ILE A 110 -0.74 -10.93 -7.12
CA ILE A 110 -0.23 -9.64 -6.66
C ILE A 110 1.12 -9.83 -5.95
N ASP A 111 1.96 -8.79 -5.95
CA ASP A 111 3.25 -8.81 -5.27
C ASP A 111 3.18 -8.09 -3.92
N LEU A 112 2.32 -7.04 -3.85
CA LEU A 112 2.13 -6.23 -2.66
C LEU A 112 0.62 -6.01 -2.40
N VAL A 113 0.29 -5.83 -1.12
CA VAL A 113 -1.05 -5.42 -0.67
C VAL A 113 -0.95 -4.21 0.25
N ASP A 114 -1.80 -3.20 0.04
CA ASP A 114 -1.93 -2.03 0.92
C ASP A 114 -2.90 -2.35 2.05
N VAL A 115 -2.49 -2.09 3.31
CA VAL A 115 -3.29 -2.34 4.52
C VAL A 115 -3.29 -1.06 5.35
N GLU A 116 -4.47 -0.53 5.69
CA GLU A 116 -4.57 0.68 6.49
C GLU A 116 -4.34 0.39 7.98
N LEU A 117 -3.57 1.25 8.65
CA LEU A 117 -3.15 1.08 10.04
C LEU A 117 -4.30 1.16 11.05
N PHE A 118 -5.28 2.03 10.82
CA PHE A 118 -6.28 2.41 11.82
C PHE A 118 -7.57 1.58 11.80
N PHE A 119 -7.49 0.35 11.33
CA PHE A 119 -8.46 -0.69 11.65
C PHE A 119 -8.16 -1.36 12.98
N GLU A 120 -9.02 -2.27 13.43
CA GLU A 120 -8.75 -3.10 14.61
C GLU A 120 -7.47 -3.93 14.42
N GLU A 121 -6.70 -4.07 15.49
CA GLU A 121 -5.36 -4.69 15.45
C GLU A 121 -5.39 -6.15 15.02
N SER A 122 -6.39 -6.92 15.49
CA SER A 122 -6.46 -8.36 15.22
C SER A 122 -6.60 -8.68 13.74
N PRO A 123 -7.58 -8.13 12.98
CA PRO A 123 -7.70 -8.38 11.54
C PRO A 123 -6.53 -7.80 10.73
N VAL A 124 -5.92 -6.68 11.16
CA VAL A 124 -4.71 -6.15 10.50
C VAL A 124 -3.55 -7.15 10.60
N LYS A 125 -3.26 -7.66 11.80
CA LYS A 125 -2.20 -8.65 12.02
C LYS A 125 -2.48 -9.98 11.34
N GLU A 126 -3.74 -10.41 11.29
CA GLU A 126 -4.16 -11.59 10.54
C GLU A 126 -3.87 -11.41 9.04
N THR A 127 -4.18 -10.24 8.48
CA THR A 127 -3.91 -9.96 7.06
C THR A 127 -2.41 -9.99 6.77
N VAL A 128 -1.56 -9.45 7.65
CA VAL A 128 -0.10 -9.55 7.51
C VAL A 128 0.33 -11.01 7.46
N LYS A 129 -0.16 -11.84 8.38
CA LYS A 129 0.14 -13.28 8.40
C LYS A 129 -0.31 -13.99 7.12
N VAL A 130 -1.54 -13.73 6.65
CA VAL A 130 -2.05 -14.30 5.40
C VAL A 130 -1.19 -13.87 4.20
N ALA A 131 -0.72 -12.62 4.17
CA ALA A 131 0.18 -12.13 3.13
C ALA A 131 1.53 -12.87 3.15
N GLU A 132 2.17 -13.00 4.32
CA GLU A 132 3.42 -13.74 4.49
C GLU A 132 3.31 -15.20 4.04
N GLU A 133 2.23 -15.90 4.44
CA GLU A 133 1.97 -17.30 4.06
C GLU A 133 1.79 -17.49 2.54
N ASN A 134 1.43 -16.42 1.81
CA ASN A 134 1.23 -16.45 0.37
C ASN A 134 2.36 -15.75 -0.42
N GLY A 135 3.41 -15.27 0.24
CA GLY A 135 4.54 -14.62 -0.39
C GLY A 135 4.23 -13.22 -0.93
N VAL A 136 3.23 -12.54 -0.35
CA VAL A 136 2.83 -11.15 -0.67
C VAL A 136 3.41 -10.20 0.37
N TYR A 137 3.96 -9.08 -0.07
CA TYR A 137 4.52 -8.06 0.81
C TYR A 137 3.46 -7.04 1.22
N VAL A 138 3.51 -6.59 2.48
CA VAL A 138 2.55 -5.63 3.03
C VAL A 138 3.12 -4.22 3.00
N VAL A 139 2.43 -3.33 2.30
CA VAL A 139 2.54 -1.88 2.44
C VAL A 139 1.50 -1.47 3.48
N MET A 140 1.92 -1.11 4.69
CA MET A 140 0.97 -0.61 5.69
C MET A 140 0.98 0.90 5.68
N CYS A 141 -0.21 1.49 5.59
CA CYS A 141 -0.34 2.91 5.31
C CYS A 141 -1.24 3.65 6.30
N ASN A 142 -1.08 4.96 6.30
CA ASN A 142 -2.02 5.91 6.89
C ASN A 142 -1.98 7.23 6.10
N HIS A 143 -3.15 7.82 5.90
CA HIS A 143 -3.36 9.07 5.19
C HIS A 143 -4.04 10.10 6.10
N ASP A 144 -3.50 11.31 6.12
CA ASP A 144 -4.10 12.48 6.78
C ASP A 144 -4.21 13.59 5.74
N PHE A 145 -5.42 13.82 5.25
CA PHE A 145 -5.69 14.81 4.20
C PHE A 145 -5.92 16.22 4.73
N ASP A 146 -6.01 16.39 6.05
CA ASP A 146 -6.32 17.67 6.67
C ASP A 146 -5.05 18.41 7.12
N LYS A 147 -4.03 17.69 7.55
CA LYS A 147 -2.83 18.28 8.16
C LYS A 147 -1.61 17.38 8.09
N THR A 148 -0.48 17.95 8.48
CA THR A 148 0.72 17.19 8.86
C THR A 148 0.73 17.02 10.38
N PRO A 149 0.63 15.80 10.92
CA PRO A 149 0.77 15.57 12.36
C PRO A 149 2.14 15.97 12.90
N ALA A 150 2.26 16.12 14.23
CA ALA A 150 3.54 16.35 14.88
C ALA A 150 4.54 15.24 14.58
N LYS A 151 5.84 15.56 14.60
CA LYS A 151 6.93 14.61 14.28
C LYS A 151 6.83 13.31 15.08
N GLU A 152 6.57 13.40 16.37
CA GLU A 152 6.46 12.26 17.28
C GLU A 152 5.30 11.36 16.92
N GLU A 153 4.18 11.91 16.47
CA GLU A 153 3.03 11.17 16.01
C GLU A 153 3.31 10.42 14.70
N ILE A 154 3.98 11.06 13.74
CA ILE A 154 4.42 10.43 12.50
C ILE A 154 5.34 9.24 12.81
N ILE A 155 6.34 9.43 13.68
CA ILE A 155 7.26 8.39 14.11
C ILE A 155 6.50 7.25 14.80
N TYR A 156 5.55 7.56 15.67
CA TYR A 156 4.72 6.57 16.36
C TYR A 156 3.93 5.71 15.36
N ARG A 157 3.22 6.32 14.39
CA ARG A 157 2.46 5.61 13.36
C ARG A 157 3.37 4.68 12.54
N LEU A 158 4.51 5.18 12.08
CA LEU A 158 5.46 4.37 11.31
C LEU A 158 6.05 3.20 12.10
N ARG A 159 6.30 3.37 13.42
CA ARG A 159 6.75 2.30 14.30
C ARG A 159 5.66 1.26 14.55
N LYS A 160 4.44 1.72 14.80
CA LYS A 160 3.29 0.83 14.98
C LYS A 160 3.05 -0.04 13.75
N MET A 161 3.18 0.51 12.55
CA MET A 161 3.13 -0.28 11.30
C MET A 161 4.19 -1.39 11.30
N GLN A 162 5.43 -1.09 11.72
CA GLN A 162 6.47 -2.12 11.82
C GLN A 162 6.18 -3.18 12.90
N GLU A 163 5.67 -2.75 14.06
CA GLU A 163 5.27 -3.68 15.15
C GLU A 163 4.15 -4.62 14.69
N PHE A 164 3.30 -4.18 13.78
CA PHE A 164 2.25 -5.01 13.16
C PHE A 164 2.77 -5.91 12.03
N GLY A 165 4.05 -5.80 11.66
CA GLY A 165 4.68 -6.66 10.67
C GLY A 165 4.69 -6.06 9.25
N ALA A 166 4.47 -4.76 9.09
CA ALA A 166 4.58 -4.12 7.78
C ALA A 166 5.97 -4.28 7.19
N HIS A 167 6.04 -4.72 5.95
CA HIS A 167 7.28 -4.74 5.17
C HIS A 167 7.69 -3.33 4.75
N ILE A 168 6.70 -2.51 4.33
CA ILE A 168 6.88 -1.13 3.87
C ILE A 168 5.91 -0.22 4.61
N PRO A 169 6.34 0.47 5.69
CA PRO A 169 5.53 1.51 6.31
C PRO A 169 5.42 2.74 5.39
N LYS A 170 4.19 3.22 5.17
CA LYS A 170 3.87 4.37 4.31
C LYS A 170 3.03 5.37 5.08
N ILE A 171 3.33 6.65 4.94
CA ILE A 171 2.51 7.73 5.48
C ILE A 171 2.32 8.82 4.42
N ALA A 172 1.10 9.31 4.29
CA ALA A 172 0.76 10.45 3.47
C ALA A 172 0.10 11.51 4.35
N VAL A 173 0.54 12.76 4.22
CA VAL A 173 0.04 13.89 5.01
C VAL A 173 -0.17 15.11 4.13
N MET A 174 -0.98 16.07 4.59
CA MET A 174 -1.26 17.30 3.86
C MET A 174 -0.48 18.47 4.48
N PRO A 175 0.69 18.87 3.91
CA PRO A 175 1.44 20.01 4.41
C PRO A 175 0.70 21.32 4.06
N GLN A 176 0.55 22.20 5.06
CA GLN A 176 -0.02 23.54 4.92
C GLN A 176 1.10 24.59 4.81
N THR A 177 2.30 24.25 5.27
CA THR A 177 3.47 25.14 5.28
C THR A 177 4.73 24.39 4.86
N VAL A 178 5.79 25.13 4.52
CA VAL A 178 7.13 24.54 4.29
C VAL A 178 7.64 23.84 5.56
N GLY A 179 7.29 24.35 6.75
CA GLY A 179 7.62 23.72 8.03
C GLY A 179 7.07 22.30 8.13
N ASP A 180 5.85 22.06 7.67
CA ASP A 180 5.21 20.74 7.69
C ASP A 180 5.95 19.73 6.79
N LEU A 181 6.42 20.20 5.63
CA LEU A 181 7.26 19.37 4.75
C LEU A 181 8.56 18.96 5.44
N LEU A 182 9.21 19.89 6.13
CA LEU A 182 10.43 19.61 6.89
C LEU A 182 10.17 18.65 8.05
N VAL A 183 9.03 18.77 8.73
CA VAL A 183 8.61 17.83 9.79
C VAL A 183 8.45 16.42 9.24
N LEU A 184 7.81 16.24 8.09
CA LEU A 184 7.64 14.92 7.45
C LEU A 184 9.01 14.31 7.09
N LEU A 185 9.89 15.09 6.47
CA LEU A 185 11.23 14.64 6.09
C LEU A 185 12.06 14.23 7.30
N ASP A 186 12.05 15.07 8.36
CA ASP A 186 12.79 14.81 9.60
C ASP A 186 12.23 13.59 10.36
N ALA A 187 10.91 13.42 10.43
CA ALA A 187 10.28 12.24 11.01
C ALA A 187 10.68 10.96 10.26
N THR A 188 10.64 10.99 8.93
CA THR A 188 11.01 9.87 8.07
C THR A 188 12.49 9.52 8.22
N TYR A 189 13.37 10.52 8.25
CA TYR A 189 14.80 10.33 8.49
C TYR A 189 15.06 9.72 9.87
N THR A 190 14.45 10.28 10.91
CA THR A 190 14.60 9.82 12.31
C THR A 190 14.15 8.38 12.48
N LYS A 191 13.03 8.00 11.83
CA LYS A 191 12.50 6.63 11.86
C LYS A 191 13.44 5.64 11.15
N GLY A 192 14.07 6.03 10.07
CA GLY A 192 15.03 5.22 9.31
C GLY A 192 16.39 5.06 10.03
N THR A 193 16.69 5.88 11.02
CA THR A 193 17.90 5.77 11.82
C THR A 193 17.67 4.75 12.95
N PRO A 194 18.55 3.75 13.14
CA PRO A 194 18.47 2.87 14.31
C PRO A 194 18.51 3.75 15.57
N LEU A 195 17.53 3.59 16.48
CA LEU A 195 17.62 4.24 17.78
C LEU A 195 18.89 3.75 18.47
N PRO A 196 19.68 4.63 19.10
CA PRO A 196 20.66 4.16 20.07
C PRO A 196 19.86 3.33 21.09
N ILE A 197 20.28 2.09 21.28
CA ILE A 197 19.74 1.23 22.34
C ILE A 197 20.26 1.86 23.65
N ASN A 198 19.58 2.90 24.09
CA ASN A 198 19.74 3.36 25.45
C ASN A 198 18.89 2.44 26.30
N GLY A 199 19.59 1.45 26.88
CA GLY A 199 19.03 0.67 27.96
C GLY A 199 18.52 1.60 29.05
N LEU A 200 17.31 1.36 29.46
CA LEU A 200 16.81 1.46 30.82
C LEU A 200 15.89 0.32 31.05
#